data_d25be45621ca265a2ddfaf2dc7c1646f
#
_entry.id   d25be45621ca265a2ddfaf2dc7c1646f
#
_cell.length_a   1.000
_cell.length_b   1.000
_cell.length_c   1.000
_cell.angle_alpha   90.00
_cell.angle_beta   90.00
_cell.angle_gamma   90.00
#
_symmetry.space_group_name_H-M   'P 1'
#
loop_
_entity.id
_entity.type
_entity.pdbx_description
1 polymer ?
#
loop_
_entity_poly.entity_id
_entity_poly.type
_entity_poly.pdbx_seq_one_letter_code
_entity_poly.pdbx_strand_id
1 'polypeptide(L)'
;MPGWAVWVMAGVLAWLLLMVLVLRVLGLVRVFDGSVAREAEHEAVPPAQLLEPLVVPERRRILVVDDDAGLRLLLRTTLTADEFAVEEAVSAEEAAEVGRFWSPAVVILDVGLPGVDGFTFCRELKQNPAYGAPLVVLLTGQETTTDEVTAAGPDAVMRKPFSPLELIRVLDRVSEPAPALVAEPAEADAEQLLIYARDLSRLLEIERTQRRLLQQAYSQTATALADALEAKDPVTGLHAVRVHRYAIELTRALDPSLLNDPSLEYGFLLHDVGKLGIPDTILLKEGPLTESERQVMQRHTLLGGQILSGVALLQGEGLRVVRSHHERWDGTGYPDGLAGREIPMGARIFALVDAVDAMTNERPYRSALTWEKAVDQILVENGRQFDPRVVAAFAARELRMRRISEELAEAAA
;
A
#
# COMPACT_ATOMS: atom_id res chain seq x y z
N MET A 1 -28.64 24.76 -14.14
CA MET A 1 -27.92 24.32 -12.93
C MET A 1 -27.54 25.53 -12.10
N PRO A 2 -27.67 25.54 -10.77
CA PRO A 2 -27.26 26.66 -9.95
C PRO A 2 -25.73 26.78 -10.02
N GLY A 3 -25.20 28.03 -10.12
CA GLY A 3 -23.78 28.32 -10.36
C GLY A 3 -22.80 27.70 -9.35
N TRP A 4 -23.23 27.40 -8.11
CA TRP A 4 -22.41 26.74 -7.10
C TRP A 4 -22.11 25.27 -7.45
N ALA A 5 -22.98 24.57 -8.15
CA ALA A 5 -22.77 23.16 -8.56
C ALA A 5 -21.61 23.01 -9.56
N VAL A 6 -21.39 24.02 -10.41
CA VAL A 6 -20.26 24.04 -11.34
C VAL A 6 -18.93 24.18 -10.60
N TRP A 7 -18.88 24.98 -9.54
CA TRP A 7 -17.69 25.17 -8.72
C TRP A 7 -17.36 23.95 -7.85
N VAL A 8 -18.38 23.28 -7.34
CA VAL A 8 -18.19 22.03 -6.59
C VAL A 8 -17.67 20.92 -7.52
N MET A 9 -18.25 20.77 -8.72
CA MET A 9 -17.76 19.80 -9.72
C MET A 9 -16.32 20.10 -10.16
N ALA A 10 -15.99 21.37 -10.40
CA ALA A 10 -14.63 21.78 -10.76
C ALA A 10 -13.63 21.49 -9.63
N GLY A 11 -14.03 21.72 -8.36
CA GLY A 11 -13.23 21.41 -7.19
C GLY A 11 -12.99 19.91 -7.01
N VAL A 12 -14.02 19.09 -7.19
CA VAL A 12 -13.90 17.62 -7.13
C VAL A 12 -13.02 17.08 -8.26
N LEU A 13 -13.17 17.62 -9.48
CA LEU A 13 -12.35 17.20 -10.62
C LEU A 13 -10.87 17.58 -10.42
N ALA A 14 -10.61 18.80 -9.93
CA ALA A 14 -9.26 19.25 -9.61
C ALA A 14 -8.61 18.42 -8.50
N TRP A 15 -9.41 18.04 -7.48
CA TRP A 15 -8.95 17.18 -6.38
C TRP A 15 -8.66 15.76 -6.85
N LEU A 16 -9.52 15.17 -7.71
CA LEU A 16 -9.28 13.86 -8.32
C LEU A 16 -8.04 13.85 -9.21
N LEU A 17 -7.83 14.90 -10.00
CA LEU A 17 -6.62 15.05 -10.82
C LEU A 17 -5.36 15.17 -9.95
N LEU A 18 -5.45 15.94 -8.85
CA LEU A 18 -4.35 16.05 -7.89
C LEU A 18 -4.06 14.71 -7.21
N MET A 19 -5.10 13.96 -6.83
CA MET A 19 -4.98 12.64 -6.23
C MET A 19 -4.32 11.64 -7.20
N VAL A 20 -4.76 11.62 -8.47
CA VAL A 20 -4.12 10.78 -9.52
C VAL A 20 -2.66 11.19 -9.73
N LEU A 21 -2.38 12.49 -9.70
CA LEU A 21 -1.00 12.98 -9.80
C LEU A 21 -0.14 12.54 -8.62
N VAL A 22 -0.66 12.67 -7.39
CA VAL A 22 0.02 12.22 -6.18
C VAL A 22 0.26 10.72 -6.19
N LEU A 23 -0.75 9.92 -6.54
CA LEU A 23 -0.62 8.46 -6.66
C LEU A 23 0.37 8.06 -7.76
N ARG A 24 0.46 8.84 -8.84
CA ARG A 24 1.43 8.65 -9.92
C ARG A 24 2.85 9.00 -9.46
N VAL A 25 3.03 10.10 -8.73
CA VAL A 25 4.33 10.50 -8.15
C VAL A 25 4.82 9.47 -7.12
N LEU A 26 3.90 8.87 -6.35
CA LEU A 26 4.19 7.81 -5.38
C LEU A 26 4.37 6.42 -6.03
N GLY A 27 4.26 6.31 -7.37
CA GLY A 27 4.40 5.03 -8.09
C GLY A 27 3.30 4.00 -7.80
N LEU A 28 2.19 4.42 -7.17
CA LEU A 28 1.11 3.55 -6.71
C LEU A 28 0.05 3.27 -7.79
N VAL A 29 0.05 4.00 -8.91
CA VAL A 29 -0.87 3.80 -10.05
C VAL A 29 -0.10 3.82 -11.37
N ARG A 30 -0.20 2.73 -12.14
CA ARG A 30 0.19 2.71 -13.56
C ARG A 30 -0.99 3.17 -14.40
N VAL A 31 -0.90 4.34 -15.03
CA VAL A 31 -1.92 4.82 -15.97
C VAL A 31 -1.77 4.06 -17.27
N PHE A 32 -2.85 3.47 -17.75
CA PHE A 32 -2.95 2.79 -19.03
C PHE A 32 -2.46 3.70 -20.17
N ASP A 33 -1.50 3.19 -20.94
CA ASP A 33 -1.20 3.67 -22.28
C ASP A 33 -2.07 2.86 -23.25
N GLY A 34 -3.29 3.38 -23.45
CA GLY A 34 -4.28 2.77 -24.32
C GLY A 34 -4.06 3.23 -25.76
N SER A 35 -3.16 2.59 -26.48
CA SER A 35 -3.10 2.71 -27.93
C SER A 35 -4.29 1.98 -28.58
N VAL A 36 -5.43 2.64 -28.64
CA VAL A 36 -6.48 2.31 -29.61
C VAL A 36 -6.25 3.19 -30.83
N ALA A 37 -5.71 2.61 -31.87
CA ALA A 37 -5.61 3.22 -33.17
C ALA A 37 -7.03 3.65 -33.64
N ARG A 38 -7.22 4.94 -33.84
CA ARG A 38 -8.23 5.52 -34.71
C ARG A 38 -7.54 6.52 -35.62
N GLU A 39 -7.49 6.15 -36.87
CA GLU A 39 -7.27 7.09 -37.97
C GLU A 39 -8.34 8.21 -37.88
N ALA A 40 -7.90 9.43 -37.70
CA ALA A 40 -8.64 10.63 -38.03
C ALA A 40 -7.63 11.73 -38.44
N GLU A 41 -7.89 12.31 -39.56
CA GLU A 41 -7.10 13.25 -40.34
C GLU A 41 -6.68 14.51 -39.58
N HIS A 42 -5.50 14.97 -39.94
CA HIS A 42 -4.79 16.20 -39.68
C HIS A 42 -5.57 17.45 -39.28
N GLU A 43 -5.21 17.96 -38.10
CA GLU A 43 -5.04 19.39 -37.86
C GLU A 43 -3.76 19.58 -37.01
N ALA A 44 -2.82 20.35 -37.50
CA ALA A 44 -1.48 20.49 -36.93
C ALA A 44 -1.55 21.28 -35.60
N VAL A 45 -1.36 20.58 -34.49
CA VAL A 45 -1.11 21.16 -33.17
C VAL A 45 0.40 21.49 -33.06
N PRO A 46 0.80 22.70 -32.59
CA PRO A 46 2.21 23.06 -32.43
C PRO A 46 2.91 22.12 -31.45
N PRO A 47 4.22 21.88 -31.61
CA PRO A 47 4.94 20.89 -30.83
C PRO A 47 4.86 21.21 -29.34
N ALA A 48 4.31 20.27 -28.58
CA ALA A 48 4.32 20.30 -27.13
C ALA A 48 5.76 20.47 -26.64
N GLN A 49 5.98 21.48 -25.81
CA GLN A 49 7.24 21.63 -25.07
C GLN A 49 7.51 20.31 -24.37
N LEU A 50 8.61 19.66 -24.74
CA LEU A 50 9.14 18.50 -24.06
C LEU A 50 9.26 18.84 -22.57
N LEU A 51 8.44 18.19 -21.74
CA LEU A 51 8.66 18.17 -20.31
C LEU A 51 10.09 17.66 -20.11
N GLU A 52 10.94 18.46 -19.50
CA GLU A 52 12.28 18.05 -19.12
C GLU A 52 12.18 16.70 -18.39
N PRO A 53 13.05 15.74 -18.69
CA PRO A 53 13.04 14.47 -17.97
C PRO A 53 13.18 14.79 -16.49
N LEU A 54 12.30 14.23 -15.66
CA LEU A 54 12.42 14.24 -14.21
C LEU A 54 13.85 13.76 -13.89
N VAL A 55 14.71 14.68 -13.44
CA VAL A 55 16.02 14.33 -12.92
C VAL A 55 15.78 13.56 -11.65
N VAL A 56 15.81 12.22 -11.73
CA VAL A 56 15.87 11.37 -10.55
C VAL A 56 17.20 11.72 -9.88
N PRO A 57 17.22 12.22 -8.64
CA PRO A 57 18.48 12.54 -7.97
C PRO A 57 19.36 11.29 -7.98
N GLU A 58 20.62 11.44 -8.39
CA GLU A 58 21.59 10.35 -8.35
C GLU A 58 21.70 9.88 -6.90
N ARG A 59 21.29 8.63 -6.65
CA ARG A 59 21.38 8.03 -5.31
C ARG A 59 22.84 7.93 -4.92
N ARG A 60 23.16 8.35 -3.70
CA ARG A 60 24.51 8.14 -3.16
C ARG A 60 24.81 6.65 -3.06
N ARG A 61 25.91 6.21 -3.66
CA ARG A 61 26.35 4.81 -3.61
C ARG A 61 27.15 4.57 -2.33
N ILE A 62 26.66 3.67 -1.47
CA ILE A 62 27.26 3.32 -0.18
C ILE A 62 27.61 1.83 -0.20
N LEU A 63 28.88 1.52 0.03
CA LEU A 63 29.35 0.15 0.23
C LEU A 63 29.48 -0.11 1.75
N VAL A 64 28.76 -1.11 2.24
CA VAL A 64 28.83 -1.58 3.64
C VAL A 64 29.71 -2.80 3.71
N VAL A 65 30.76 -2.71 4.52
CA VAL A 65 31.75 -3.79 4.68
C VAL A 65 31.80 -4.20 6.15
N ASP A 66 31.21 -5.33 6.48
CA ASP A 66 31.13 -5.86 7.84
C ASP A 66 30.88 -7.37 7.77
N ASP A 67 31.47 -8.20 8.63
CA ASP A 67 31.25 -9.65 8.65
C ASP A 67 29.94 -10.04 9.37
N ASP A 68 29.39 -9.16 10.23
CA ASP A 68 28.11 -9.37 10.93
C ASP A 68 26.93 -9.15 9.98
N ALA A 69 26.22 -10.24 9.64
CA ALA A 69 25.02 -10.19 8.81
C ALA A 69 23.88 -9.37 9.44
N GLY A 70 23.77 -9.34 10.77
CA GLY A 70 22.76 -8.55 11.49
C GLY A 70 23.01 -7.05 11.32
N LEU A 71 24.25 -6.62 11.42
CA LEU A 71 24.62 -5.22 11.24
C LEU A 71 24.48 -4.78 9.78
N ARG A 72 24.87 -5.61 8.81
CA ARG A 72 24.62 -5.30 7.39
C ARG A 72 23.13 -5.14 7.09
N LEU A 73 22.28 -6.05 7.62
CA LEU A 73 20.83 -5.94 7.47
C LEU A 73 20.29 -4.64 8.11
N LEU A 74 20.76 -4.28 9.30
CA LEU A 74 20.40 -3.05 9.97
C LEU A 74 20.76 -1.82 9.12
N LEU A 75 21.99 -1.75 8.64
CA LEU A 75 22.47 -0.64 7.82
C LEU A 75 21.69 -0.53 6.50
N ARG A 76 21.43 -1.63 5.84
CA ARG A 76 20.61 -1.65 4.62
C ARG A 76 19.17 -1.17 4.86
N THR A 77 18.57 -1.51 6.01
CA THR A 77 17.21 -1.04 6.34
C THR A 77 17.17 0.41 6.80
N THR A 78 18.27 0.90 7.37
CA THR A 78 18.41 2.30 7.81
C THR A 78 18.64 3.25 6.63
N LEU A 79 19.45 2.82 5.66
CA LEU A 79 19.78 3.57 4.46
C LEU A 79 18.69 3.35 3.41
N THR A 80 17.73 4.26 3.35
CA THR A 80 16.53 4.11 2.50
C THR A 80 16.88 4.12 1.01
N ALA A 81 16.21 3.24 0.25
CA ALA A 81 16.42 3.10 -1.19
C ALA A 81 16.08 4.35 -2.01
N ASP A 82 15.40 5.33 -1.44
CA ASP A 82 15.07 6.60 -2.11
C ASP A 82 16.26 7.55 -2.17
N GLU A 83 17.14 7.53 -1.15
CA GLU A 83 18.30 8.42 -1.01
C GLU A 83 19.62 7.72 -1.33
N PHE A 84 19.72 6.41 -1.03
CA PHE A 84 20.96 5.65 -1.11
C PHE A 84 20.82 4.40 -1.98
N ALA A 85 21.89 4.09 -2.71
CA ALA A 85 22.08 2.78 -3.33
C ALA A 85 23.13 2.05 -2.48
N VAL A 86 22.76 0.91 -1.89
CA VAL A 86 23.58 0.18 -0.93
C VAL A 86 24.01 -1.16 -1.52
N GLU A 87 25.33 -1.43 -1.51
CA GLU A 87 25.92 -2.74 -1.75
C GLU A 87 26.62 -3.22 -0.47
N GLU A 88 26.75 -4.54 -0.32
CA GLU A 88 27.29 -5.17 0.87
C GLU A 88 28.51 -6.02 0.52
N ALA A 89 29.48 -6.12 1.44
CA ALA A 89 30.59 -7.04 1.38
C ALA A 89 30.86 -7.62 2.78
N VAL A 90 31.29 -8.88 2.85
CA VAL A 90 31.57 -9.57 4.12
C VAL A 90 33.07 -9.53 4.51
N SER A 91 33.92 -9.08 3.58
CA SER A 91 35.36 -8.96 3.79
C SER A 91 35.96 -7.82 2.96
N ALA A 92 37.20 -7.45 3.25
CA ALA A 92 37.94 -6.45 2.50
C ALA A 92 38.19 -6.88 1.03
N GLU A 93 38.41 -8.18 0.81
CA GLU A 93 38.65 -8.74 -0.54
C GLU A 93 37.40 -8.60 -1.43
N GLU A 94 36.24 -8.97 -0.92
CA GLU A 94 34.96 -8.80 -1.61
C GLU A 94 34.66 -7.31 -1.85
N ALA A 95 34.89 -6.47 -0.84
CA ALA A 95 34.73 -5.03 -0.93
C ALA A 95 35.65 -4.41 -2.01
N ALA A 96 36.86 -4.93 -2.16
CA ALA A 96 37.79 -4.48 -3.18
C ALA A 96 37.29 -4.83 -4.60
N GLU A 97 36.66 -5.98 -4.80
CA GLU A 97 36.05 -6.34 -6.07
C GLU A 97 34.86 -5.44 -6.38
N VAL A 98 33.90 -5.32 -5.44
CA VAL A 98 32.71 -4.47 -5.61
C VAL A 98 33.12 -3.02 -5.84
N GLY A 99 34.04 -2.48 -5.03
CA GLY A 99 34.47 -1.09 -5.09
C GLY A 99 35.04 -0.65 -6.42
N ARG A 100 35.79 -1.52 -7.12
CA ARG A 100 36.38 -1.22 -8.42
C ARG A 100 35.34 -1.06 -9.55
N PHE A 101 34.26 -1.84 -9.52
CA PHE A 101 33.25 -1.82 -10.56
C PHE A 101 32.12 -0.86 -10.25
N TRP A 102 31.77 -0.74 -8.97
CA TRP A 102 30.59 0.02 -8.57
C TRP A 102 30.90 1.49 -8.19
N SER A 103 32.17 1.80 -7.86
CA SER A 103 32.66 3.13 -7.48
C SER A 103 31.80 3.79 -6.40
N PRO A 104 31.79 3.29 -5.16
CA PRO A 104 31.01 3.85 -4.07
C PRO A 104 31.46 5.28 -3.75
N ALA A 105 30.51 6.15 -3.42
CA ALA A 105 30.81 7.50 -2.91
C ALA A 105 31.21 7.46 -1.45
N VAL A 106 30.66 6.51 -0.68
CA VAL A 106 30.96 6.30 0.74
C VAL A 106 31.18 4.81 1.00
N VAL A 107 32.17 4.48 1.83
CA VAL A 107 32.40 3.13 2.35
C VAL A 107 32.23 3.18 3.87
N ILE A 108 31.28 2.39 4.38
CA ILE A 108 31.11 2.11 5.82
C ILE A 108 31.87 0.83 6.10
N LEU A 109 32.93 0.90 6.89
CA LEU A 109 33.93 -0.14 6.99
C LEU A 109 34.14 -0.58 8.42
N ASP A 110 33.90 -1.85 8.73
CA ASP A 110 34.29 -2.43 10.02
C ASP A 110 35.79 -2.60 10.13
N VAL A 111 36.31 -2.35 11.30
CA VAL A 111 37.73 -2.59 11.63
C VAL A 111 38.01 -4.09 11.82
N GLY A 112 37.06 -4.82 12.41
CA GLY A 112 37.21 -6.22 12.80
C GLY A 112 37.01 -7.27 11.70
N LEU A 113 37.34 -6.95 10.45
CA LEU A 113 37.12 -7.87 9.33
C LEU A 113 38.03 -9.09 9.38
N PRO A 114 37.54 -10.26 8.88
CA PRO A 114 38.38 -11.44 8.71
C PRO A 114 39.36 -11.22 7.53
N GLY A 115 40.58 -11.73 7.67
CA GLY A 115 41.62 -11.62 6.63
C GLY A 115 42.34 -10.29 6.67
N VAL A 116 42.05 -9.38 5.73
CA VAL A 116 42.60 -8.01 5.74
C VAL A 116 41.81 -7.14 6.69
N ASP A 117 42.45 -6.60 7.72
CA ASP A 117 41.80 -5.74 8.71
C ASP A 117 41.30 -4.40 8.07
N GLY A 118 40.28 -3.81 8.70
CA GLY A 118 39.65 -2.60 8.17
C GLY A 118 40.59 -1.38 8.13
N PHE A 119 41.56 -1.25 9.00
CA PHE A 119 42.54 -0.16 8.95
C PHE A 119 43.45 -0.26 7.73
N THR A 120 43.90 -1.47 7.42
CA THR A 120 44.72 -1.74 6.23
C THR A 120 43.91 -1.48 4.96
N PHE A 121 42.68 -1.95 4.90
CA PHE A 121 41.80 -1.69 3.75
C PHE A 121 41.41 -0.20 3.63
N CYS A 122 41.21 0.51 4.73
CA CYS A 122 40.98 1.97 4.71
C CYS A 122 42.13 2.71 4.03
N ARG A 123 43.37 2.38 4.41
CA ARG A 123 44.55 2.98 3.76
C ARG A 123 44.62 2.67 2.27
N GLU A 124 44.28 1.46 1.87
CA GLU A 124 44.22 1.08 0.45
C GLU A 124 43.17 1.89 -0.32
N LEU A 125 41.96 2.04 0.23
CA LEU A 125 40.88 2.85 -0.36
C LEU A 125 41.30 4.31 -0.53
N LYS A 126 42.06 4.87 0.41
CA LYS A 126 42.52 6.27 0.37
C LYS A 126 43.70 6.50 -0.57
N GLN A 127 44.55 5.51 -0.77
CA GLN A 127 45.81 5.66 -1.53
C GLN A 127 45.69 5.18 -2.97
N ASN A 128 44.73 4.30 -3.27
CA ASN A 128 44.57 3.68 -4.58
C ASN A 128 43.51 4.40 -5.42
N PRO A 129 43.89 5.10 -6.50
CA PRO A 129 42.94 5.82 -7.37
C PRO A 129 41.89 4.94 -8.04
N ALA A 130 42.09 3.63 -8.09
CA ALA A 130 41.16 2.69 -8.71
C ALA A 130 39.79 2.65 -8.01
N TYR A 131 39.71 3.09 -6.75
CA TYR A 131 38.47 3.15 -6.00
C TYR A 131 37.73 4.49 -6.09
N GLY A 132 38.26 5.51 -6.83
CA GLY A 132 37.60 6.79 -7.00
C GLY A 132 37.64 7.70 -5.77
N ALA A 133 38.54 7.44 -4.81
CA ALA A 133 38.69 8.18 -3.55
C ALA A 133 37.36 8.30 -2.73
N PRO A 134 36.75 7.19 -2.33
CA PRO A 134 35.51 7.23 -1.55
C PRO A 134 35.73 7.88 -0.17
N LEU A 135 34.66 8.43 0.39
CA LEU A 135 34.64 8.80 1.79
C LEU A 135 34.57 7.53 2.63
N VAL A 136 35.38 7.41 3.67
CA VAL A 136 35.44 6.21 4.53
C VAL A 136 34.99 6.54 5.94
N VAL A 137 33.92 5.84 6.37
CA VAL A 137 33.44 5.85 7.76
C VAL A 137 33.87 4.55 8.41
N LEU A 138 34.82 4.59 9.34
CA LEU A 138 35.27 3.42 10.09
C LEU A 138 34.31 3.11 11.25
N LEU A 139 33.92 1.85 11.37
CA LEU A 139 33.18 1.32 12.50
C LEU A 139 34.16 0.59 13.43
N THR A 140 34.30 1.01 14.68
CA THR A 140 35.30 0.47 15.61
C THR A 140 34.64 -0.15 16.83
N GLY A 141 35.31 -1.17 17.44
CA GLY A 141 35.03 -1.69 18.77
C GLY A 141 35.74 -0.90 19.88
N GLN A 142 35.78 -1.48 21.08
CA GLN A 142 36.28 -0.80 22.28
C GLN A 142 37.80 -0.56 22.34
N GLU A 143 38.63 -1.35 21.64
CA GLU A 143 40.08 -1.38 21.81
C GLU A 143 40.90 -0.64 20.75
N THR A 144 40.30 0.33 20.07
CA THR A 144 40.95 1.06 18.96
C THR A 144 41.73 2.25 19.47
N THR A 145 43.02 2.37 19.10
CA THR A 145 43.87 3.50 19.48
C THR A 145 43.77 4.66 18.51
N THR A 146 43.97 5.87 19.02
CA THR A 146 43.98 7.12 18.20
C THR A 146 45.05 7.08 17.12
N ASP A 147 46.19 6.43 17.39
CA ASP A 147 47.30 6.31 16.43
C ASP A 147 46.95 5.43 15.23
N GLU A 148 46.25 4.32 15.43
CA GLU A 148 45.78 3.43 14.37
C GLU A 148 44.77 4.13 13.46
N VAL A 149 43.79 4.85 14.04
CA VAL A 149 42.80 5.64 13.30
C VAL A 149 43.49 6.72 12.46
N THR A 150 44.43 7.47 13.10
CA THR A 150 45.13 8.55 12.40
C THR A 150 45.99 8.02 11.25
N ALA A 151 46.63 6.88 11.41
CA ALA A 151 47.44 6.22 10.37
C ALA A 151 46.61 5.66 9.22
N ALA A 152 45.35 5.28 9.44
CA ALA A 152 44.44 4.82 8.40
C ALA A 152 43.80 5.93 7.57
N GLY A 153 43.61 7.13 8.15
CA GLY A 153 43.13 8.33 7.50
C GLY A 153 41.64 8.27 7.03
N PRO A 154 40.71 7.75 7.86
CA PRO A 154 39.28 7.77 7.51
C PRO A 154 38.75 9.21 7.56
N ASP A 155 37.57 9.44 6.91
CA ASP A 155 36.88 10.73 6.96
C ASP A 155 36.01 10.86 8.21
N ALA A 156 35.53 9.75 8.76
CA ALA A 156 34.84 9.71 10.04
C ALA A 156 35.08 8.37 10.76
N VAL A 157 34.88 8.37 12.05
CA VAL A 157 34.95 7.16 12.90
C VAL A 157 33.70 7.09 13.76
N MET A 158 33.08 5.92 13.81
CA MET A 158 31.96 5.62 14.69
C MET A 158 32.28 4.42 15.56
N ARG A 159 31.87 4.47 16.80
CA ARG A 159 32.08 3.38 17.76
C ARG A 159 30.85 2.47 17.82
N LYS A 160 31.10 1.15 17.79
CA LYS A 160 30.03 0.14 18.02
C LYS A 160 29.78 -0.03 19.53
N PRO A 161 28.49 -0.10 19.95
CA PRO A 161 27.27 0.07 19.17
C PRO A 161 26.94 1.55 18.89
N PHE A 162 26.36 1.85 17.75
CA PHE A 162 25.99 3.21 17.32
C PHE A 162 24.50 3.29 16.96
N SER A 163 23.94 4.51 17.02
CA SER A 163 22.57 4.78 16.60
C SER A 163 22.43 4.86 15.08
N PRO A 164 21.38 4.28 14.46
CA PRO A 164 21.07 4.49 13.05
C PRO A 164 20.94 5.97 12.67
N LEU A 165 20.37 6.80 13.54
CA LEU A 165 20.24 8.24 13.30
C LEU A 165 21.58 8.98 13.39
N GLU A 166 22.48 8.51 14.22
CA GLU A 166 23.84 9.04 14.31
C GLU A 166 24.61 8.76 13.02
N LEU A 167 24.49 7.54 12.46
CA LEU A 167 25.10 7.19 11.18
C LEU A 167 24.61 8.11 10.07
N ILE A 168 23.30 8.33 9.93
CA ILE A 168 22.75 9.24 8.92
C ILE A 168 23.35 10.65 9.08
N ARG A 169 23.42 11.17 10.29
CA ARG A 169 24.04 12.48 10.56
C ARG A 169 25.52 12.53 10.18
N VAL A 170 26.26 11.44 10.42
CA VAL A 170 27.67 11.33 10.02
C VAL A 170 27.78 11.34 8.50
N LEU A 171 26.97 10.58 7.81
CA LEU A 171 26.92 10.52 6.34
C LEU A 171 26.61 11.89 5.70
N ASP A 172 25.72 12.67 6.30
CA ASP A 172 25.39 14.02 5.85
C ASP A 172 26.58 14.98 6.04
N ARG A 173 27.25 14.90 7.19
CA ARG A 173 28.41 15.77 7.50
C ARG A 173 29.66 15.43 6.71
N VAL A 174 29.94 14.15 6.49
CA VAL A 174 31.10 13.69 5.71
C VAL A 174 31.05 14.15 4.27
N SER A 175 29.89 14.51 3.78
CA SER A 175 29.70 15.05 2.42
C SER A 175 30.01 16.55 2.30
N GLU A 176 30.21 17.25 3.40
CA GLU A 176 30.69 18.63 3.44
C GLU A 176 32.19 18.67 3.77
N PRO A 177 32.99 19.53 3.12
CA PRO A 177 34.42 19.61 3.41
C PRO A 177 34.66 20.19 4.81
N ALA A 178 34.77 19.34 5.82
CA ALA A 178 35.08 19.71 7.20
C ALA A 178 36.14 18.77 7.79
N PRO A 179 36.93 19.20 8.78
CA PRO A 179 38.01 18.37 9.38
C PRO A 179 37.42 17.11 10.03
N ALA A 180 38.23 16.02 9.98
CA ALA A 180 37.88 14.71 10.50
C ALA A 180 37.27 14.80 11.91
N LEU A 181 36.01 14.41 12.05
CA LEU A 181 35.32 14.34 13.32
C LEU A 181 35.71 13.03 14.02
N VAL A 182 36.65 13.08 14.93
CA VAL A 182 36.83 12.03 15.94
C VAL A 182 35.68 12.21 16.94
N ALA A 183 34.70 11.30 16.90
CA ALA A 183 33.71 11.26 17.98
C ALA A 183 34.41 11.00 19.28
N GLU A 184 34.26 11.89 20.27
CA GLU A 184 34.85 11.69 21.60
C GLU A 184 34.37 10.33 22.18
N PRO A 185 35.26 9.60 22.90
CA PRO A 185 34.87 8.32 23.47
C PRO A 185 33.73 8.54 24.47
N ALA A 186 32.54 8.11 24.15
CA ALA A 186 31.42 8.09 25.09
C ALA A 186 31.77 7.11 26.25
N GLU A 187 31.71 7.59 27.47
CA GLU A 187 31.79 6.73 28.65
C GLU A 187 30.61 5.76 28.63
N ALA A 188 30.91 4.46 28.69
CA ALA A 188 30.06 3.32 28.94
C ALA A 188 29.11 2.82 27.79
N ASP A 189 29.36 1.58 27.40
CA ASP A 189 28.54 0.74 26.50
C ASP A 189 27.03 0.74 26.81
N ALA A 190 26.67 0.89 28.09
CA ALA A 190 25.29 0.90 28.55
C ALA A 190 24.52 2.17 28.08
N GLU A 191 25.17 3.33 28.07
CA GLU A 191 24.57 4.59 27.65
C GLU A 191 24.36 4.61 26.12
N GLN A 192 25.33 4.11 25.37
CA GLN A 192 25.25 3.96 23.92
C GLN A 192 24.13 3.00 23.52
N LEU A 193 23.99 1.85 24.21
CA LEU A 193 22.90 0.90 24.00
C LEU A 193 21.51 1.51 24.29
N LEU A 194 21.41 2.35 25.32
CA LEU A 194 20.18 3.06 25.67
C LEU A 194 19.79 4.08 24.58
N ILE A 195 20.76 4.82 24.04
CA ILE A 195 20.56 5.77 22.94
C ILE A 195 20.07 4.98 21.71
N TYR A 196 20.72 3.88 21.35
CA TYR A 196 20.34 3.02 20.24
C TYR A 196 18.90 2.47 20.40
N ALA A 197 18.57 1.90 21.56
CA ALA A 197 17.24 1.38 21.85
C ALA A 197 16.15 2.47 21.78
N ARG A 198 16.45 3.66 22.24
CA ARG A 198 15.57 4.83 22.18
C ARG A 198 15.33 5.27 20.75
N ASP A 199 16.39 5.39 19.93
CA ASP A 199 16.29 5.82 18.55
C ASP A 199 15.53 4.80 17.70
N LEU A 200 15.82 3.49 17.87
CA LEU A 200 15.10 2.42 17.21
C LEU A 200 13.61 2.43 17.59
N SER A 201 13.29 2.61 18.86
CA SER A 201 11.91 2.74 19.33
C SER A 201 11.19 3.93 18.67
N ARG A 202 11.89 5.06 18.53
CA ARG A 202 11.36 6.27 17.88
C ARG A 202 11.12 6.05 16.39
N LEU A 203 12.02 5.39 15.67
CA LEU A 203 11.86 5.05 14.25
C LEU A 203 10.67 4.12 14.04
N LEU A 204 10.53 3.09 14.88
CA LEU A 204 9.38 2.19 14.84
C LEU A 204 8.04 2.91 15.12
N GLU A 205 8.04 3.90 16.00
CA GLU A 205 6.86 4.71 16.30
C GLU A 205 6.49 5.62 15.12
N ILE A 206 7.47 6.23 14.47
CA ILE A 206 7.28 7.04 13.27
C ILE A 206 6.73 6.16 12.14
N GLU A 207 7.32 5.00 11.86
CA GLU A 207 6.87 4.07 10.82
C GLU A 207 5.42 3.61 11.08
N ARG A 208 5.12 3.20 12.33
CA ARG A 208 3.75 2.81 12.72
C ARG A 208 2.74 3.95 12.54
N THR A 209 3.14 5.16 12.83
CA THR A 209 2.30 6.35 12.69
C THR A 209 2.05 6.66 11.22
N GLN A 210 3.09 6.68 10.40
CA GLN A 210 2.98 6.88 8.95
C GLN A 210 2.10 5.81 8.31
N ARG A 211 2.31 4.55 8.64
CA ARG A 211 1.50 3.43 8.14
C ARG A 211 0.02 3.59 8.53
N ARG A 212 -0.27 4.01 9.76
CA ARG A 212 -1.64 4.26 10.22
C ARG A 212 -2.29 5.41 9.47
N LEU A 213 -1.59 6.53 9.29
CA LEU A 213 -2.09 7.69 8.54
C LEU A 213 -2.37 7.33 7.09
N LEU A 214 -1.49 6.55 6.46
CA LEU A 214 -1.67 6.09 5.09
C LEU A 214 -2.89 5.18 4.97
N GLN A 215 -3.07 4.22 5.88
CA GLN A 215 -4.27 3.37 5.92
C GLN A 215 -5.55 4.19 6.11
N GLN A 216 -5.53 5.19 6.99
CA GLN A 216 -6.68 6.09 7.17
C GLN A 216 -6.99 6.88 5.90
N ALA A 217 -5.99 7.44 5.24
CA ALA A 217 -6.17 8.16 3.98
C ALA A 217 -6.77 7.28 2.88
N TYR A 218 -6.28 6.05 2.73
CA TYR A 218 -6.85 5.09 1.78
C TYR A 218 -8.30 4.73 2.12
N SER A 219 -8.60 4.45 3.38
CA SER A 219 -9.97 4.14 3.83
C SER A 219 -10.92 5.29 3.54
N GLN A 220 -10.54 6.52 3.91
CA GLN A 220 -11.35 7.71 3.63
C GLN A 220 -11.57 7.94 2.14
N THR A 221 -10.54 7.73 1.32
CA THR A 221 -10.63 7.85 -0.14
C THR A 221 -11.57 6.80 -0.73
N ALA A 222 -11.45 5.54 -0.28
CA ALA A 222 -12.32 4.46 -0.74
C ALA A 222 -13.79 4.71 -0.35
N THR A 223 -14.03 5.19 0.87
CA THR A 223 -15.37 5.58 1.33
C THR A 223 -15.92 6.73 0.49
N ALA A 224 -15.14 7.79 0.25
CA ALA A 224 -15.58 8.91 -0.57
C ALA A 224 -15.89 8.51 -2.03
N LEU A 225 -15.14 7.54 -2.58
CA LEU A 225 -15.42 6.99 -3.92
C LEU A 225 -16.71 6.14 -3.91
N ALA A 226 -16.94 5.36 -2.87
CA ALA A 226 -18.19 4.60 -2.70
C ALA A 226 -19.39 5.55 -2.57
N ASP A 227 -19.28 6.62 -1.75
CA ASP A 227 -20.32 7.65 -1.59
C ASP A 227 -20.61 8.38 -2.92
N ALA A 228 -19.57 8.70 -3.69
CA ALA A 228 -19.73 9.32 -5.01
C ALA A 228 -20.44 8.40 -6.02
N LEU A 229 -20.19 7.09 -5.93
CA LEU A 229 -20.87 6.08 -6.73
C LEU A 229 -22.34 5.95 -6.31
N GLU A 230 -22.63 5.91 -5.01
CA GLU A 230 -23.98 5.87 -4.48
C GLU A 230 -24.80 7.13 -4.84
N ALA A 231 -24.13 8.29 -4.96
CA ALA A 231 -24.79 9.52 -5.44
C ALA A 231 -25.21 9.43 -6.90
N LYS A 232 -24.60 8.56 -7.69
CA LYS A 232 -24.99 8.26 -9.08
C LYS A 232 -26.08 7.20 -9.18
N ASP A 233 -26.04 6.20 -8.29
CA ASP A 233 -27.06 5.13 -8.18
C ASP A 233 -27.98 5.50 -7.01
N PRO A 234 -29.32 5.65 -7.18
CA PRO A 234 -30.22 6.09 -6.11
C PRO A 234 -30.43 5.05 -5.00
N VAL A 235 -29.36 4.37 -4.59
CA VAL A 235 -29.30 3.54 -3.39
C VAL A 235 -28.91 4.44 -2.22
N THR A 236 -29.52 4.27 -1.08
CA THR A 236 -29.37 5.17 0.09
C THR A 236 -27.94 5.23 0.60
N GLY A 237 -27.42 6.45 0.84
CA GLY A 237 -26.03 6.83 1.17
C GLY A 237 -25.36 6.22 2.40
N LEU A 238 -25.75 5.03 2.84
CA LEU A 238 -25.13 4.25 3.91
C LEU A 238 -24.97 2.78 3.52
N HIS A 239 -25.34 2.40 2.31
CA HIS A 239 -25.28 1.02 1.86
C HIS A 239 -23.86 0.46 1.97
N ALA A 240 -22.89 1.12 1.34
CA ALA A 240 -21.48 0.66 1.35
C ALA A 240 -20.93 0.50 2.76
N VAL A 241 -21.25 1.43 3.68
CA VAL A 241 -20.83 1.37 5.09
C VAL A 241 -21.50 0.21 5.82
N ARG A 242 -22.80 -0.03 5.60
CA ARG A 242 -23.52 -1.13 6.25
C ARG A 242 -22.99 -2.49 5.78
N VAL A 243 -22.94 -2.72 4.47
CA VAL A 243 -22.47 -4.01 3.93
C VAL A 243 -21.02 -4.28 4.31
N HIS A 244 -20.16 -3.24 4.33
CA HIS A 244 -18.79 -3.37 4.82
C HIS A 244 -18.76 -3.85 6.29
N ARG A 245 -19.49 -3.21 7.21
CA ARG A 245 -19.53 -3.62 8.63
C ARG A 245 -20.07 -5.04 8.81
N TYR A 246 -21.11 -5.40 8.08
CA TYR A 246 -21.67 -6.76 8.09
C TYR A 246 -20.64 -7.79 7.59
N ALA A 247 -19.97 -7.49 6.47
CA ALA A 247 -18.99 -8.37 5.89
C ALA A 247 -17.79 -8.60 6.83
N ILE A 248 -17.29 -7.54 7.49
CA ILE A 248 -16.22 -7.66 8.49
C ILE A 248 -16.63 -8.52 9.67
N GLU A 249 -17.86 -8.35 10.19
CA GLU A 249 -18.37 -9.17 11.32
C GLU A 249 -18.44 -10.65 10.94
N LEU A 250 -18.96 -10.98 9.76
CA LEU A 250 -19.01 -12.36 9.29
C LEU A 250 -17.63 -12.93 8.95
N THR A 251 -16.73 -12.13 8.40
CA THR A 251 -15.35 -12.56 8.13
C THR A 251 -14.64 -12.93 9.42
N ARG A 252 -14.77 -12.13 10.48
CA ARG A 252 -14.22 -12.46 11.82
C ARG A 252 -14.76 -13.77 12.37
N ALA A 253 -16.01 -14.08 12.09
CA ALA A 253 -16.66 -15.30 12.58
C ALA A 253 -16.28 -16.56 11.79
N LEU A 254 -16.04 -16.43 10.48
CA LEU A 254 -15.81 -17.53 9.56
C LEU A 254 -14.33 -17.81 9.31
N ASP A 255 -13.58 -16.78 9.00
CA ASP A 255 -12.16 -16.87 8.66
C ASP A 255 -11.46 -15.54 8.96
N PRO A 256 -11.02 -15.32 10.22
CA PRO A 256 -10.32 -14.09 10.60
C PRO A 256 -9.02 -13.84 9.83
N SER A 257 -8.42 -14.90 9.23
CA SER A 257 -7.16 -14.77 8.49
C SER A 257 -7.31 -13.94 7.20
N LEU A 258 -8.50 -13.89 6.63
CA LEU A 258 -8.81 -13.05 5.48
C LEU A 258 -8.63 -11.54 5.77
N LEU A 259 -8.78 -11.13 7.03
CA LEU A 259 -8.57 -9.73 7.45
C LEU A 259 -7.09 -9.33 7.47
N ASN A 260 -6.18 -10.29 7.31
CA ASN A 260 -4.75 -9.98 7.12
C ASN A 260 -4.46 -9.43 5.70
N ASP A 261 -5.38 -9.63 4.76
CA ASP A 261 -5.32 -9.01 3.44
C ASP A 261 -6.07 -7.66 3.47
N PRO A 262 -5.35 -6.52 3.48
CA PRO A 262 -5.98 -5.20 3.57
C PRO A 262 -6.85 -4.88 2.35
N SER A 263 -6.66 -5.57 1.22
CA SER A 263 -7.47 -5.37 0.02
C SER A 263 -8.94 -5.76 0.22
N LEU A 264 -9.22 -6.69 1.13
CA LEU A 264 -10.56 -7.24 1.37
C LEU A 264 -11.57 -6.16 1.77
N GLU A 265 -11.20 -5.31 2.73
CA GLU A 265 -12.07 -4.23 3.21
C GLU A 265 -12.41 -3.23 2.10
N TYR A 266 -11.43 -2.89 1.27
CA TYR A 266 -11.64 -2.02 0.12
C TYR A 266 -12.49 -2.69 -0.96
N GLY A 267 -12.33 -4.01 -1.15
CA GLY A 267 -13.19 -4.79 -2.05
C GLY A 267 -14.66 -4.74 -1.63
N PHE A 268 -14.95 -4.79 -0.34
CA PHE A 268 -16.31 -4.63 0.19
C PHE A 268 -16.87 -3.24 -0.06
N LEU A 269 -16.07 -2.19 0.14
CA LEU A 269 -16.51 -0.80 -0.08
C LEU A 269 -16.71 -0.49 -1.57
N LEU A 270 -15.86 -1.02 -2.44
CA LEU A 270 -15.81 -0.68 -3.86
C LEU A 270 -16.40 -1.77 -4.78
N HIS A 271 -17.19 -2.71 -4.23
CA HIS A 271 -17.73 -3.85 -4.98
C HIS A 271 -18.44 -3.44 -6.28
N ASP A 272 -19.17 -2.35 -6.22
CA ASP A 272 -19.99 -1.80 -7.29
C ASP A 272 -19.31 -0.72 -8.15
N VAL A 273 -17.99 -0.46 -7.96
CA VAL A 273 -17.27 0.62 -8.69
C VAL A 273 -17.40 0.52 -10.21
N GLY A 274 -17.60 -0.66 -10.75
CA GLY A 274 -17.81 -0.89 -12.16
C GLY A 274 -19.11 -0.32 -12.72
N LYS A 275 -20.08 0.06 -11.88
CA LYS A 275 -21.29 0.78 -12.29
C LYS A 275 -20.97 2.15 -12.93
N LEU A 276 -19.80 2.71 -12.67
CA LEU A 276 -19.30 3.91 -13.36
C LEU A 276 -19.25 3.72 -14.88
N GLY A 277 -19.02 2.50 -15.36
CA GLY A 277 -18.98 2.16 -16.78
C GLY A 277 -20.32 1.73 -17.37
N ILE A 278 -21.39 1.72 -16.57
CA ILE A 278 -22.75 1.38 -17.05
C ILE A 278 -23.44 2.65 -17.54
N PRO A 279 -24.08 2.62 -18.74
CA PRO A 279 -24.85 3.75 -19.25
C PRO A 279 -25.99 4.15 -18.30
N ASP A 280 -26.19 5.46 -18.11
CA ASP A 280 -27.23 5.99 -17.22
C ASP A 280 -28.65 5.58 -17.65
N THR A 281 -28.89 5.37 -18.97
CA THR A 281 -30.15 4.85 -19.50
C THR A 281 -30.51 3.45 -19.02
N ILE A 282 -29.49 2.67 -18.54
CA ILE A 282 -29.67 1.34 -17.97
C ILE A 282 -29.63 1.42 -16.44
N LEU A 283 -28.64 2.13 -15.90
CA LEU A 283 -28.44 2.24 -14.45
C LEU A 283 -29.64 2.90 -13.76
N LEU A 284 -30.16 3.99 -14.35
CA LEU A 284 -31.26 4.80 -13.78
C LEU A 284 -32.64 4.46 -14.40
N LYS A 285 -32.74 3.31 -15.05
CA LYS A 285 -33.99 2.93 -15.72
C LYS A 285 -35.13 2.71 -14.72
N GLU A 286 -36.22 3.44 -14.89
CA GLU A 286 -37.46 3.19 -14.17
C GLU A 286 -38.17 1.94 -14.72
N GLY A 287 -38.09 0.83 -13.99
CA GLY A 287 -38.73 -0.43 -14.34
C GLY A 287 -37.75 -1.59 -14.61
N PRO A 288 -38.28 -2.77 -14.98
CA PRO A 288 -37.45 -3.96 -15.17
C PRO A 288 -36.51 -3.82 -16.37
N LEU A 289 -35.28 -4.31 -16.20
CA LEU A 289 -34.32 -4.41 -17.30
C LEU A 289 -34.75 -5.51 -18.29
N THR A 290 -34.62 -5.24 -19.57
CA THR A 290 -34.66 -6.30 -20.60
C THR A 290 -33.46 -7.24 -20.43
N GLU A 291 -33.50 -8.40 -21.12
CA GLU A 291 -32.41 -9.34 -21.05
C GLU A 291 -31.07 -8.76 -21.54
N SER A 292 -31.10 -7.99 -22.63
CA SER A 292 -29.90 -7.31 -23.14
C SER A 292 -29.37 -6.24 -22.17
N GLU A 293 -30.25 -5.47 -21.55
CA GLU A 293 -29.85 -4.47 -20.54
C GLU A 293 -29.30 -5.14 -19.25
N ARG A 294 -29.88 -6.27 -18.87
CA ARG A 294 -29.39 -7.08 -17.74
C ARG A 294 -27.97 -7.57 -18.01
N GLN A 295 -27.66 -8.07 -19.20
CA GLN A 295 -26.33 -8.46 -19.60
C GLN A 295 -25.32 -7.30 -19.53
N VAL A 296 -25.74 -6.10 -19.95
CA VAL A 296 -24.91 -4.89 -19.81
C VAL A 296 -24.70 -4.55 -18.33
N MET A 297 -25.76 -4.59 -17.50
CA MET A 297 -25.65 -4.35 -16.06
C MET A 297 -24.70 -5.33 -15.39
N GLN A 298 -24.76 -6.61 -15.70
CA GLN A 298 -23.89 -7.66 -15.14
C GLN A 298 -22.39 -7.40 -15.41
N ARG A 299 -22.06 -6.64 -16.46
CA ARG A 299 -20.66 -6.30 -16.76
C ARG A 299 -19.99 -5.40 -15.72
N HIS A 300 -20.75 -4.80 -14.78
CA HIS A 300 -20.14 -3.96 -13.75
C HIS A 300 -19.09 -4.72 -12.92
N THR A 301 -19.27 -6.03 -12.68
CA THR A 301 -18.29 -6.86 -11.98
C THR A 301 -16.96 -6.95 -12.72
N LEU A 302 -17.01 -7.12 -14.04
CA LEU A 302 -15.82 -7.14 -14.90
C LEU A 302 -15.17 -5.76 -15.01
N LEU A 303 -15.98 -4.73 -15.21
CA LEU A 303 -15.52 -3.34 -15.29
C LEU A 303 -14.90 -2.89 -13.98
N GLY A 304 -15.48 -3.25 -12.84
CA GLY A 304 -14.91 -2.99 -11.50
C GLY A 304 -13.54 -3.63 -11.34
N GLY A 305 -13.42 -4.90 -11.73
CA GLY A 305 -12.14 -5.58 -11.76
C GLY A 305 -11.11 -4.88 -12.64
N GLN A 306 -11.49 -4.39 -13.82
CA GLN A 306 -10.61 -3.62 -14.71
C GLN A 306 -10.21 -2.28 -14.12
N ILE A 307 -11.14 -1.51 -13.56
CA ILE A 307 -10.88 -0.21 -12.93
C ILE A 307 -9.86 -0.35 -11.80
N LEU A 308 -10.01 -1.38 -10.96
CA LEU A 308 -9.19 -1.58 -9.77
C LEU A 308 -7.91 -2.38 -10.02
N SER A 309 -7.74 -2.98 -11.20
CA SER A 309 -6.58 -3.84 -11.52
C SER A 309 -5.24 -3.10 -11.47
N GLY A 310 -5.22 -1.78 -11.69
CA GLY A 310 -4.02 -0.95 -11.60
C GLY A 310 -3.65 -0.50 -10.19
N VAL A 311 -4.48 -0.78 -9.17
CA VAL A 311 -4.26 -0.33 -7.79
C VAL A 311 -3.60 -1.45 -6.99
N ALA A 312 -2.31 -1.30 -6.68
CA ALA A 312 -1.53 -2.36 -6.00
C ALA A 312 -2.15 -2.83 -4.67
N LEU A 313 -2.71 -1.90 -3.89
CA LEU A 313 -3.35 -2.19 -2.60
C LEU A 313 -4.61 -3.04 -2.72
N LEU A 314 -5.25 -3.07 -3.89
CA LEU A 314 -6.49 -3.81 -4.14
C LEU A 314 -6.26 -5.18 -4.79
N GLN A 315 -5.00 -5.52 -5.07
CA GLN A 315 -4.64 -6.85 -5.57
C GLN A 315 -4.77 -7.88 -4.45
N GLY A 316 -5.61 -8.88 -4.61
CA GLY A 316 -5.85 -9.90 -3.57
C GLY A 316 -7.32 -10.26 -3.44
N GLU A 317 -7.75 -10.51 -2.21
CA GLU A 317 -9.15 -10.90 -1.93
C GLU A 317 -10.15 -9.80 -2.31
N GLY A 318 -9.78 -8.52 -2.16
CA GLY A 318 -10.66 -7.41 -2.51
C GLY A 318 -11.06 -7.40 -3.99
N LEU A 319 -10.09 -7.59 -4.89
CA LEU A 319 -10.37 -7.66 -6.33
C LEU A 319 -11.25 -8.86 -6.67
N ARG A 320 -11.07 -9.99 -5.98
CA ARG A 320 -11.91 -11.19 -6.14
C ARG A 320 -13.34 -10.93 -5.68
N VAL A 321 -13.54 -10.18 -4.58
CA VAL A 321 -14.88 -9.77 -4.15
C VAL A 321 -15.55 -8.92 -5.23
N VAL A 322 -14.89 -7.88 -5.72
CA VAL A 322 -15.45 -7.01 -6.77
C VAL A 322 -15.87 -7.79 -8.00
N ARG A 323 -15.08 -8.77 -8.43
CA ARG A 323 -15.40 -9.60 -9.60
C ARG A 323 -16.54 -10.58 -9.32
N SER A 324 -16.57 -11.21 -8.11
CA SER A 324 -17.36 -12.43 -7.90
C SER A 324 -18.50 -12.27 -6.88
N HIS A 325 -18.84 -11.06 -6.44
CA HIS A 325 -19.88 -10.84 -5.42
C HIS A 325 -21.31 -11.19 -5.88
N HIS A 326 -21.52 -11.38 -7.17
CA HIS A 326 -22.77 -11.86 -7.75
C HIS A 326 -22.74 -13.33 -8.18
N GLU A 327 -21.67 -14.05 -7.85
CA GLU A 327 -21.68 -15.49 -8.02
C GLU A 327 -22.63 -16.15 -6.99
N ARG A 328 -23.24 -17.24 -7.39
CA ARG A 328 -24.21 -17.98 -6.58
C ARG A 328 -23.66 -19.35 -6.25
N TRP A 329 -23.92 -19.83 -5.06
CA TRP A 329 -23.44 -21.13 -4.60
C TRP A 329 -23.81 -22.28 -5.55
N ASP A 330 -24.98 -22.20 -6.20
CA ASP A 330 -25.48 -23.18 -7.18
C ASP A 330 -24.86 -23.05 -8.59
N GLY A 331 -23.94 -22.10 -8.82
CA GLY A 331 -23.28 -21.87 -10.10
C GLY A 331 -24.14 -21.12 -11.14
N THR A 332 -25.31 -20.61 -10.76
CA THR A 332 -26.17 -19.82 -11.66
C THR A 332 -25.91 -18.33 -11.60
N GLY A 333 -24.81 -17.91 -10.94
CA GLY A 333 -24.38 -16.54 -10.80
C GLY A 333 -23.59 -16.01 -12.01
N TYR A 334 -22.96 -14.85 -11.84
CA TYR A 334 -22.12 -14.21 -12.83
C TYR A 334 -20.95 -13.47 -12.17
N PRO A 335 -19.85 -13.17 -12.88
CA PRO A 335 -19.64 -13.22 -14.34
C PRO A 335 -19.10 -14.56 -14.84
N ASP A 336 -18.51 -15.40 -13.99
CA ASP A 336 -17.77 -16.59 -14.36
C ASP A 336 -18.58 -17.90 -14.18
N GLY A 337 -19.73 -17.84 -13.49
CA GLY A 337 -20.57 -19.01 -13.19
C GLY A 337 -19.90 -19.97 -12.21
N LEU A 338 -19.10 -19.46 -11.26
CA LEU A 338 -18.40 -20.25 -10.25
C LEU A 338 -19.41 -20.92 -9.32
N ALA A 339 -19.15 -22.17 -8.91
CA ALA A 339 -20.02 -22.94 -8.03
C ALA A 339 -19.32 -23.33 -6.72
N GLY A 340 -20.08 -23.31 -5.63
CA GLY A 340 -19.63 -23.83 -4.36
C GLY A 340 -18.35 -23.16 -3.86
N ARG A 341 -17.31 -23.97 -3.62
CA ARG A 341 -16.03 -23.51 -3.08
C ARG A 341 -15.10 -22.83 -4.09
N GLU A 342 -15.42 -22.84 -5.37
CA GLU A 342 -14.70 -22.10 -6.40
C GLU A 342 -14.90 -20.60 -6.22
N ILE A 343 -16.04 -20.18 -5.66
CA ILE A 343 -16.30 -18.79 -5.31
C ILE A 343 -15.36 -18.38 -4.16
N PRO A 344 -14.60 -17.27 -4.29
CA PRO A 344 -13.76 -16.77 -3.20
C PRO A 344 -14.57 -16.54 -1.91
N MET A 345 -13.96 -16.84 -0.74
CA MET A 345 -14.68 -16.75 0.53
C MET A 345 -15.20 -15.33 0.81
N GLY A 346 -14.42 -14.30 0.52
CA GLY A 346 -14.85 -12.90 0.64
C GLY A 346 -16.09 -12.60 -0.20
N ALA A 347 -16.15 -13.11 -1.42
CA ALA A 347 -17.31 -12.95 -2.30
C ALA A 347 -18.56 -13.68 -1.80
N ARG A 348 -18.40 -14.92 -1.26
CA ARG A 348 -19.52 -15.67 -0.63
C ARG A 348 -20.10 -14.93 0.57
N ILE A 349 -19.24 -14.37 1.43
CA ILE A 349 -19.66 -13.53 2.56
C ILE A 349 -20.40 -12.30 2.06
N PHE A 350 -19.81 -11.61 1.08
CA PHE A 350 -20.35 -10.35 0.57
C PHE A 350 -21.71 -10.54 -0.10
N ALA A 351 -21.89 -11.57 -0.92
CA ALA A 351 -23.17 -11.88 -1.57
C ALA A 351 -24.33 -12.00 -0.58
N LEU A 352 -24.10 -12.57 0.61
CA LEU A 352 -25.13 -12.68 1.64
C LEU A 352 -25.43 -11.33 2.29
N VAL A 353 -24.41 -10.56 2.68
CA VAL A 353 -24.62 -9.28 3.38
C VAL A 353 -25.22 -8.22 2.49
N ASP A 354 -24.85 -8.20 1.19
CA ASP A 354 -25.47 -7.34 0.19
C ASP A 354 -26.96 -7.66 0.04
N ALA A 355 -27.32 -8.94 -0.03
CA ALA A 355 -28.70 -9.38 -0.09
C ALA A 355 -29.50 -9.00 1.17
N VAL A 356 -28.91 -9.13 2.37
CA VAL A 356 -29.54 -8.68 3.62
C VAL A 356 -29.81 -7.19 3.57
N ASP A 357 -28.81 -6.39 3.21
CA ASP A 357 -28.94 -4.94 3.11
C ASP A 357 -29.99 -4.55 2.06
N ALA A 358 -29.94 -5.18 0.90
CA ALA A 358 -30.92 -4.97 -0.17
C ALA A 358 -32.37 -5.29 0.26
N MET A 359 -32.56 -6.25 1.16
CA MET A 359 -33.89 -6.64 1.63
C MET A 359 -34.39 -5.76 2.77
N THR A 360 -33.53 -5.29 3.64
CA THR A 360 -33.90 -4.58 4.87
C THR A 360 -33.95 -3.05 4.74
N ASN A 361 -33.51 -2.50 3.60
CA ASN A 361 -33.56 -1.08 3.32
C ASN A 361 -34.50 -0.74 2.15
N GLU A 362 -35.09 0.47 2.18
CA GLU A 362 -35.94 0.94 1.10
C GLU A 362 -35.15 1.15 -0.18
N ARG A 363 -35.75 0.78 -1.32
CA ARG A 363 -35.24 1.05 -2.66
C ARG A 363 -36.34 1.72 -3.48
N PRO A 364 -36.01 2.50 -4.52
CA PRO A 364 -37.00 3.25 -5.32
C PRO A 364 -38.19 2.41 -5.82
N TYR A 365 -37.99 1.10 -5.99
CA TYR A 365 -38.99 0.19 -6.55
C TYR A 365 -39.45 -0.90 -5.58
N ARG A 366 -38.99 -0.87 -4.30
CA ARG A 366 -39.29 -1.94 -3.35
C ARG A 366 -39.24 -1.42 -1.91
N SER A 367 -40.32 -1.60 -1.17
CA SER A 367 -40.34 -1.36 0.27
C SER A 367 -39.44 -2.34 1.03
N ALA A 368 -38.83 -1.87 2.12
CA ALA A 368 -38.03 -2.69 3.00
C ALA A 368 -38.82 -3.84 3.61
N LEU A 369 -38.21 -5.01 3.69
CA LEU A 369 -38.73 -6.12 4.47
C LEU A 369 -38.38 -5.92 5.93
N THR A 370 -39.17 -6.52 6.84
CA THR A 370 -38.73 -6.66 8.22
C THR A 370 -37.49 -7.55 8.31
N TRP A 371 -36.69 -7.35 9.33
CA TRP A 371 -35.47 -8.14 9.54
C TRP A 371 -35.75 -9.65 9.57
N GLU A 372 -36.82 -10.07 10.23
CA GLU A 372 -37.25 -11.47 10.35
C GLU A 372 -37.56 -12.08 8.95
N LYS A 373 -38.26 -11.34 8.10
CA LYS A 373 -38.55 -11.79 6.72
C LYS A 373 -37.29 -11.90 5.87
N ALA A 374 -36.32 -11.00 6.06
CA ALA A 374 -35.03 -11.09 5.36
C ALA A 374 -34.26 -12.33 5.80
N VAL A 375 -34.22 -12.62 7.10
CA VAL A 375 -33.61 -13.85 7.65
C VAL A 375 -34.29 -15.10 7.05
N ASP A 376 -35.61 -15.16 7.04
CA ASP A 376 -36.33 -16.29 6.47
C ASP A 376 -35.95 -16.52 5.00
N GLN A 377 -35.84 -15.45 4.20
CA GLN A 377 -35.40 -15.56 2.80
C GLN A 377 -33.98 -16.06 2.65
N ILE A 378 -33.03 -15.58 3.49
CA ILE A 378 -31.65 -16.09 3.49
C ILE A 378 -31.62 -17.59 3.79
N LEU A 379 -32.44 -18.04 4.76
CA LEU A 379 -32.53 -19.46 5.12
C LEU A 379 -33.11 -20.32 3.99
N VAL A 380 -34.08 -19.82 3.24
CA VAL A 380 -34.68 -20.51 2.06
C VAL A 380 -33.63 -20.64 0.93
N GLU A 381 -32.76 -19.67 0.73
CA GLU A 381 -31.71 -19.68 -0.30
C GLU A 381 -30.42 -20.36 0.15
N ASN A 382 -30.43 -21.00 1.33
CA ASN A 382 -29.30 -21.79 1.85
C ASN A 382 -28.94 -22.96 0.92
N GLY A 383 -27.69 -23.02 0.49
CA GLY A 383 -27.20 -24.04 -0.47
C GLY A 383 -27.63 -23.81 -1.91
N ARG A 384 -28.33 -22.71 -2.21
CA ARG A 384 -28.71 -22.27 -3.56
C ARG A 384 -27.99 -20.96 -3.93
N GLN A 385 -28.45 -19.85 -3.43
CA GLN A 385 -27.76 -18.56 -3.61
C GLN A 385 -26.53 -18.47 -2.68
N PHE A 386 -26.65 -18.89 -1.44
CA PHE A 386 -25.66 -18.65 -0.39
C PHE A 386 -24.95 -19.93 0.08
N ASP A 387 -23.66 -19.78 0.42
CA ASP A 387 -22.86 -20.83 1.07
C ASP A 387 -23.49 -21.22 2.41
N PRO A 388 -23.79 -22.52 2.66
CA PRO A 388 -24.34 -22.99 3.92
C PRO A 388 -23.54 -22.59 5.16
N ARG A 389 -22.21 -22.49 5.05
CA ARG A 389 -21.34 -22.06 6.15
C ARG A 389 -21.52 -20.58 6.47
N VAL A 390 -21.67 -19.75 5.43
CA VAL A 390 -21.92 -18.31 5.58
C VAL A 390 -23.31 -18.09 6.19
N VAL A 391 -24.33 -18.83 5.74
CA VAL A 391 -25.68 -18.77 6.32
C VAL A 391 -25.69 -19.17 7.79
N ALA A 392 -24.97 -20.22 8.16
CA ALA A 392 -24.87 -20.67 9.55
C ALA A 392 -24.17 -19.62 10.44
N ALA A 393 -23.11 -18.97 9.94
CA ALA A 393 -22.42 -17.90 10.66
C ALA A 393 -23.30 -16.64 10.79
N PHE A 394 -24.06 -16.29 9.74
CA PHE A 394 -25.03 -15.21 9.77
C PHE A 394 -26.09 -15.45 10.84
N ALA A 395 -26.70 -16.64 10.86
CA ALA A 395 -27.71 -16.98 11.85
C ALA A 395 -27.16 -16.90 13.29
N ALA A 396 -25.91 -17.32 13.50
CA ALA A 396 -25.26 -17.21 14.81
C ALA A 396 -24.94 -15.76 15.22
N ARG A 397 -24.86 -14.83 14.28
CA ARG A 397 -24.49 -13.40 14.50
C ARG A 397 -25.65 -12.45 14.19
N GLU A 398 -26.83 -12.92 13.92
CA GLU A 398 -27.99 -12.16 13.51
C GLU A 398 -28.25 -10.94 14.40
N LEU A 399 -28.31 -11.14 15.71
CA LEU A 399 -28.54 -10.04 16.68
C LEU A 399 -27.44 -8.97 16.62
N ARG A 400 -26.20 -9.35 16.34
CA ARG A 400 -25.09 -8.38 16.21
C ARG A 400 -25.21 -7.57 14.92
N MET A 401 -25.59 -8.23 13.82
CA MET A 401 -25.79 -7.54 12.53
C MET A 401 -26.98 -6.60 12.58
N ARG A 402 -28.07 -7.00 13.21
CA ARG A 402 -29.23 -6.14 13.45
C ARG A 402 -28.84 -4.88 14.25
N ARG A 403 -28.06 -5.05 15.31
CA ARG A 403 -27.53 -3.90 16.07
C ARG A 403 -26.69 -2.96 15.22
N ILE A 404 -25.83 -3.47 14.35
CA ILE A 404 -25.03 -2.64 13.42
C ILE A 404 -25.95 -1.80 12.53
N SER A 405 -27.06 -2.37 12.04
CA SER A 405 -28.07 -1.64 11.26
C SER A 405 -28.70 -0.50 12.06
N GLU A 406 -29.12 -0.78 13.30
CA GLU A 406 -29.76 0.18 14.20
C GLU A 406 -28.78 1.31 14.56
N GLU A 407 -27.54 1.00 14.96
CA GLU A 407 -26.47 1.97 15.27
C GLU A 407 -26.18 2.93 14.11
N LEU A 408 -26.18 2.43 12.87
CA LEU A 408 -25.95 3.26 11.68
C LEU A 408 -27.15 4.12 11.32
N ALA A 409 -28.36 3.62 11.51
CA ALA A 409 -29.59 4.39 11.30
C ALA A 409 -29.72 5.56 12.30
N GLU A 410 -29.39 5.32 13.57
CA GLU A 410 -29.36 6.34 14.62
C GLU A 410 -28.29 7.42 14.36
N ALA A 411 -27.12 7.03 13.85
CA ALA A 411 -26.03 7.97 13.54
C ALA A 411 -26.33 8.87 12.32
N ALA A 412 -27.29 8.49 11.48
CA ALA A 412 -27.69 9.22 10.28
C ALA A 412 -28.93 10.13 10.48
N ALA A 413 -29.65 9.95 11.61
CA ALA A 413 -30.83 10.74 11.97
C ALA A 413 -30.45 12.01 12.72
#